data_708900881ff9efde89a581d02f0037a9
#
_entry.id   708900881ff9efde89a581d02f0037a9
#
_cell.length_a   1.000
_cell.length_b   1.000
_cell.length_c   1.000
_cell.angle_alpha   90.00
_cell.angle_beta   90.00
_cell.angle_gamma   90.00
#
_symmetry.space_group_name_H-M   'P 1'
#
loop_
_entity.id
_entity.type
_entity.pdbx_description
1 polymer ?
#
loop_
_entity_poly.entity_id
_entity_poly.type
_entity_poly.pdbx_seq_one_letter_code
_entity_poly.pdbx_strand_id
1 'polypeptide(L)'
;MKIKKNIIIGEFLGSCFLVMIIVGSGIMAENLTNDDGIKLLANTIATGAGLFVLITSFADISGAHFNPFVSLAMFFRKKIKSNLLKYYIPAQISGCLFGVMLANVFFEHALLELSTKNSCLLYTSPSPRDLRK
;
A
#
# COMPACT_ATOMS: atom_id res chain seq x y z
N MET A 1 25.05 -4.75 -16.69
CA MET A 1 23.71 -4.28 -17.13
C MET A 1 23.40 -3.00 -16.36
N LYS A 2 23.36 -1.84 -17.03
CA LYS A 2 22.98 -0.58 -16.36
C LYS A 2 21.49 -0.69 -15.97
N ILE A 3 21.19 -0.67 -14.68
CA ILE A 3 19.83 -0.60 -14.19
C ILE A 3 19.32 0.79 -14.55
N LYS A 4 18.22 0.86 -15.27
CA LYS A 4 17.62 2.14 -15.65
C LYS A 4 17.11 2.82 -14.38
N LYS A 5 17.63 3.99 -14.06
CA LYS A 5 17.19 4.81 -12.91
C LYS A 5 15.65 4.98 -12.87
N ASN A 6 15.04 5.08 -14.04
CA ASN A 6 13.60 5.21 -14.20
C ASN A 6 12.80 4.05 -13.57
N ILE A 7 13.35 2.82 -13.59
CA ILE A 7 12.72 1.66 -12.95
C ILE A 7 12.63 1.84 -11.43
N ILE A 8 13.74 2.24 -10.81
CA ILE A 8 13.82 2.43 -9.35
C ILE A 8 12.90 3.58 -8.94
N ILE A 9 12.94 4.70 -9.67
CA ILE A 9 12.07 5.85 -9.42
C ILE A 9 10.60 5.46 -9.60
N GLY A 10 10.27 4.70 -10.65
CA GLY A 10 8.90 4.22 -10.89
C GLY A 10 8.36 3.36 -9.75
N GLU A 11 9.17 2.42 -9.23
CA GLU A 11 8.77 1.58 -8.08
C GLU A 11 8.66 2.38 -6.79
N PHE A 12 9.58 3.34 -6.56
CA PHE A 12 9.50 4.22 -5.40
C PHE A 12 8.22 5.10 -5.44
N LEU A 13 8.00 5.81 -6.55
CA LEU A 13 6.84 6.70 -6.69
C LEU A 13 5.53 5.92 -6.69
N GLY A 14 5.46 4.80 -7.41
CA GLY A 14 4.25 3.98 -7.45
C GLY A 14 3.90 3.40 -6.09
N SER A 15 4.87 2.92 -5.31
CA SER A 15 4.65 2.44 -3.95
C SER A 15 4.25 3.59 -3.01
N CYS A 16 4.88 4.76 -3.16
CA CYS A 16 4.55 5.95 -2.38
C CYS A 16 3.10 6.39 -2.61
N PHE A 17 2.70 6.56 -3.86
CA PHE A 17 1.33 6.97 -4.18
C PHE A 17 0.30 5.90 -3.81
N LEU A 18 0.61 4.62 -4.01
CA LEU A 18 -0.30 3.55 -3.63
C LEU A 18 -0.59 3.57 -2.13
N VAL A 19 0.45 3.64 -1.29
CA VAL A 19 0.27 3.67 0.17
C VAL A 19 -0.39 4.97 0.61
N MET A 20 -0.06 6.11 -0.01
CA MET A 20 -0.73 7.38 0.27
C MET A 20 -2.23 7.31 -0.02
N ILE A 21 -2.66 6.65 -1.11
CA ILE A 21 -4.08 6.42 -1.43
C ILE A 21 -4.73 5.52 -0.37
N ILE A 22 -4.09 4.41 0.00
CA ILE A 22 -4.62 3.45 0.97
C ILE A 22 -4.82 4.13 2.34
N VAL A 23 -3.81 4.80 2.86
CA VAL A 23 -3.85 5.44 4.17
C VAL A 23 -4.79 6.65 4.14
N GLY A 24 -4.64 7.51 3.13
CA GLY A 24 -5.45 8.74 3.02
C GLY A 24 -6.94 8.44 2.84
N SER A 25 -7.31 7.47 1.99
CA SER A 25 -8.72 7.08 1.85
C SER A 25 -9.28 6.41 3.11
N GLY A 26 -8.43 5.69 3.87
CA GLY A 26 -8.80 5.13 5.17
C GLY A 26 -9.11 6.22 6.19
N ILE A 27 -8.23 7.19 6.36
CA ILE A 27 -8.43 8.34 7.26
C ILE A 27 -9.69 9.13 6.86
N MET A 28 -9.84 9.41 5.55
CA MET A 28 -11.03 10.13 5.06
C MET A 28 -12.32 9.35 5.36
N ALA A 29 -12.34 8.04 5.14
CA ALA A 29 -13.50 7.22 5.44
C ALA A 29 -13.83 7.19 6.94
N GLU A 30 -12.83 7.19 7.81
CA GLU A 30 -13.02 7.28 9.27
C GLU A 30 -13.65 8.60 9.71
N ASN A 31 -13.32 9.71 9.03
CA ASN A 31 -13.87 11.02 9.32
C ASN A 31 -15.31 11.20 8.79
N LEU A 32 -15.72 10.42 7.78
CA LEU A 32 -17.02 10.58 7.11
C LEU A 32 -18.13 9.71 7.70
N THR A 33 -17.82 8.58 8.31
CA THR A 33 -18.82 7.63 8.80
C THR A 33 -18.30 6.83 10.01
N ASN A 34 -19.24 6.30 10.81
CA ASN A 34 -18.94 5.38 11.91
C ASN A 34 -19.18 3.91 11.52
N ASP A 35 -19.76 3.65 10.35
CA ASP A 35 -20.02 2.29 9.86
C ASP A 35 -18.76 1.69 9.26
N ASP A 36 -18.24 0.63 9.87
CA ASP A 36 -16.99 -0.02 9.46
C ASP A 36 -17.10 -0.71 8.09
N GLY A 37 -18.29 -1.14 7.69
CA GLY A 37 -18.54 -1.70 6.35
C GLY A 37 -18.42 -0.64 5.26
N ILE A 38 -18.99 0.54 5.49
CA ILE A 38 -18.89 1.67 4.57
C ILE A 38 -17.45 2.19 4.48
N LYS A 39 -16.73 2.27 5.62
CA LYS A 39 -15.30 2.64 5.63
C LYS A 39 -14.48 1.70 4.76
N LEU A 40 -14.67 0.39 4.97
CA LEU A 40 -13.96 -0.63 4.21
C LEU A 40 -14.27 -0.56 2.72
N LEU A 41 -15.55 -0.37 2.36
CA LEU A 41 -15.98 -0.26 0.97
C LEU A 41 -15.35 0.98 0.30
N ALA A 42 -15.41 2.14 0.94
CA ALA A 42 -14.84 3.39 0.42
C ALA A 42 -13.32 3.26 0.20
N ASN A 43 -12.59 2.72 1.18
CA ASN A 43 -11.15 2.48 1.07
C ASN A 43 -10.83 1.48 -0.06
N THR A 44 -11.60 0.41 -0.18
CA THR A 44 -11.40 -0.62 -1.22
C THR A 44 -11.59 -0.04 -2.63
N ILE A 45 -12.64 0.76 -2.84
CA ILE A 45 -12.91 1.41 -4.13
C ILE A 45 -11.79 2.39 -4.48
N ALA A 46 -11.40 3.25 -3.54
CA ALA A 46 -10.33 4.23 -3.75
C ALA A 46 -8.98 3.54 -4.05
N THR A 47 -8.64 2.49 -3.29
CA THR A 47 -7.42 1.72 -3.48
C THR A 47 -7.41 1.00 -4.83
N GLY A 48 -8.52 0.36 -5.22
CA GLY A 48 -8.65 -0.35 -6.48
C GLY A 48 -8.53 0.57 -7.68
N ALA A 49 -9.22 1.72 -7.65
CA ALA A 49 -9.13 2.75 -8.69
C ALA A 49 -7.72 3.34 -8.79
N GLY A 50 -7.12 3.68 -7.64
CA GLY A 50 -5.75 4.19 -7.59
C GLY A 50 -4.73 3.19 -8.09
N LEU A 51 -4.84 1.93 -7.70
CA LEU A 51 -3.96 0.87 -8.18
C LEU A 51 -4.07 0.67 -9.69
N PHE A 52 -5.29 0.72 -10.23
CA PHE A 52 -5.51 0.64 -11.68
C PHE A 52 -4.78 1.77 -12.43
N VAL A 53 -4.93 3.02 -11.97
CA VAL A 53 -4.26 4.18 -12.56
C VAL A 53 -2.74 4.04 -12.46
N LEU A 54 -2.22 3.64 -11.30
CA LEU A 54 -0.78 3.48 -11.08
C LEU A 54 -0.19 2.37 -11.96
N ILE A 55 -0.87 1.22 -12.06
CA ILE A 55 -0.41 0.13 -12.93
C ILE A 55 -0.37 0.60 -14.38
N THR A 56 -1.44 1.21 -14.90
CA THR A 56 -1.48 1.68 -16.28
C THR A 56 -0.43 2.75 -16.59
N SER A 57 -0.09 3.60 -15.59
CA SER A 57 0.90 4.67 -15.76
C SER A 57 2.35 4.18 -15.68
N PHE A 58 2.64 3.17 -14.87
CA PHE A 58 4.01 2.74 -14.56
C PHE A 58 4.40 1.38 -15.13
N ALA A 59 3.46 0.62 -15.72
CA ALA A 59 3.73 -0.72 -16.24
C ALA A 59 4.89 -0.75 -17.22
N ASP A 60 4.93 0.17 -18.19
CA ASP A 60 5.98 0.26 -19.21
C ASP A 60 7.30 0.83 -18.67
N ILE A 61 7.27 1.51 -17.51
CA ILE A 61 8.43 2.17 -16.89
C ILE A 61 9.17 1.19 -15.98
N SER A 62 8.46 0.56 -15.05
CA SER A 62 9.04 -0.27 -13.98
C SER A 62 8.49 -1.69 -13.92
N GLY A 63 7.40 -1.97 -14.61
CA GLY A 63 6.64 -3.20 -14.47
C GLY A 63 5.55 -3.12 -13.40
N ALA A 64 5.44 -1.96 -12.70
CA ALA A 64 4.39 -1.64 -11.74
C ALA A 64 4.16 -2.73 -10.67
N HIS A 65 5.23 -3.17 -10.02
CA HIS A 65 5.10 -4.15 -8.93
C HIS A 65 4.59 -3.51 -7.65
N PHE A 66 5.15 -2.37 -7.25
CA PHE A 66 4.80 -1.55 -6.07
C PHE A 66 4.73 -2.31 -4.74
N ASN A 67 5.12 -3.56 -4.72
CA ASN A 67 5.02 -4.44 -3.57
C ASN A 67 6.17 -5.46 -3.59
N PRO A 68 6.93 -5.61 -2.47
CA PRO A 68 8.01 -6.58 -2.35
C PRO A 68 7.57 -8.02 -2.64
N PHE A 69 6.38 -8.42 -2.21
CA PHE A 69 5.86 -9.76 -2.45
C PHE A 69 5.55 -10.01 -3.93
N VAL A 70 5.02 -9.01 -4.64
CA VAL A 70 4.81 -9.10 -6.10
C VAL A 70 6.15 -9.25 -6.81
N SER A 71 7.16 -8.46 -6.42
CA SER A 71 8.51 -8.55 -6.98
C SER A 71 9.13 -9.93 -6.72
N LEU A 72 8.95 -10.48 -5.53
CA LEU A 72 9.42 -11.82 -5.19
C LEU A 72 8.70 -12.90 -6.00
N ALA A 73 7.38 -12.83 -6.13
CA ALA A 73 6.60 -13.74 -6.97
C ALA A 73 7.04 -13.71 -8.43
N MET A 74 7.31 -12.52 -8.98
CA MET A 74 7.82 -12.35 -10.34
C MET A 74 9.24 -12.90 -10.50
N PHE A 75 10.06 -12.83 -9.45
CA PHE A 75 11.37 -13.46 -9.43
C PHE A 75 11.25 -14.99 -9.48
N PHE A 76 10.42 -15.61 -8.65
CA PHE A 76 10.18 -17.05 -8.68
C PHE A 76 9.61 -17.54 -10.03
N ARG A 77 8.78 -16.72 -10.66
CA ARG A 77 8.29 -16.96 -12.03
C ARG A 77 9.33 -16.69 -13.12
N LYS A 78 10.58 -16.39 -12.77
CA LYS A 78 11.69 -16.05 -13.69
C LYS A 78 11.38 -14.87 -14.63
N LYS A 79 10.45 -13.99 -14.25
CA LYS A 79 10.11 -12.78 -15.01
C LYS A 79 11.10 -11.64 -14.77
N ILE A 80 11.73 -11.59 -13.60
CA ILE A 80 12.77 -10.62 -13.25
C ILE A 80 14.03 -11.32 -12.75
N LYS A 81 15.18 -10.66 -12.94
CA LYS A 81 16.49 -11.16 -12.50
C LYS A 81 16.75 -10.78 -11.04
N SER A 82 17.52 -11.60 -10.31
CA SER A 82 17.91 -11.35 -8.91
C SER A 82 18.58 -9.98 -8.70
N ASN A 83 19.36 -9.54 -9.67
CA ASN A 83 20.01 -8.23 -9.61
C ASN A 83 19.01 -7.06 -9.60
N LEU A 84 17.85 -7.22 -10.22
CA LEU A 84 16.81 -6.20 -10.23
C LEU A 84 16.03 -6.19 -8.90
N LEU A 85 15.78 -7.36 -8.33
CA LEU A 85 15.08 -7.53 -7.06
C LEU A 85 15.73 -6.74 -5.92
N LYS A 86 17.08 -6.70 -5.88
CA LYS A 86 17.85 -5.96 -4.89
C LYS A 86 17.59 -4.45 -4.89
N TYR A 87 17.12 -3.90 -6.00
CA TYR A 87 16.78 -2.48 -6.14
C TYR A 87 15.28 -2.23 -6.00
N TYR A 88 14.44 -3.19 -6.42
CA TYR A 88 12.99 -3.07 -6.27
C TYR A 88 12.58 -3.01 -4.80
N ILE A 89 13.02 -3.97 -4.00
CA ILE A 89 12.59 -4.07 -2.60
C ILE A 89 12.91 -2.81 -1.79
N PRO A 90 14.16 -2.28 -1.78
CA PRO A 90 14.44 -1.05 -1.05
C PRO A 90 13.67 0.17 -1.58
N ALA A 91 13.50 0.29 -2.91
CA ALA A 91 12.74 1.38 -3.50
C ALA A 91 11.27 1.34 -3.08
N GLN A 92 10.65 0.16 -3.09
CA GLN A 92 9.27 -0.05 -2.66
C GLN A 92 9.08 0.23 -1.17
N ILE A 93 9.96 -0.29 -0.30
CA ILE A 93 9.88 -0.05 1.14
C ILE A 93 10.03 1.44 1.47
N SER A 94 11.05 2.09 0.91
CA SER A 94 11.24 3.54 1.13
C SER A 94 10.09 4.36 0.57
N GLY A 95 9.54 3.98 -0.59
CA GLY A 95 8.35 4.61 -1.17
C GLY A 95 7.12 4.46 -0.26
N CYS A 96 6.88 3.26 0.28
CA CYS A 96 5.78 3.02 1.22
C CYS A 96 5.90 3.89 2.48
N LEU A 97 7.08 3.94 3.10
CA LEU A 97 7.31 4.78 4.29
C LEU A 97 7.05 6.26 3.99
N PHE A 98 7.55 6.74 2.87
CA PHE A 98 7.34 8.12 2.46
C PHE A 98 5.86 8.40 2.15
N GLY A 99 5.15 7.45 1.55
CA GLY A 99 3.70 7.55 1.29
C GLY A 99 2.86 7.65 2.55
N VAL A 100 3.18 6.87 3.60
CA VAL A 100 2.53 7.00 4.92
C VAL A 100 2.76 8.39 5.51
N MET A 101 4.02 8.85 5.51
CA MET A 101 4.36 10.18 6.05
C MET A 101 3.59 11.30 5.32
N LEU A 102 3.52 11.24 3.99
CA LEU A 102 2.77 12.23 3.21
C LEU A 102 1.27 12.18 3.53
N ALA A 103 0.66 10.99 3.61
CA ALA A 103 -0.75 10.87 3.96
C ALA A 103 -1.03 11.49 5.34
N ASN A 104 -0.21 11.19 6.34
CA ASN A 104 -0.36 11.74 7.68
C ASN A 104 -0.22 13.26 7.72
N VAL A 105 0.74 13.83 6.96
CA VAL A 105 0.88 15.29 6.84
C VAL A 105 -0.35 15.92 6.23
N PHE A 106 -0.92 15.33 5.16
CA PHE A 106 -2.11 15.88 4.51
C PHE A 106 -3.35 15.88 5.40
N PHE A 107 -3.44 14.95 6.34
CA PHE A 107 -4.58 14.82 7.25
C PHE A 107 -4.28 15.33 8.67
N GLU A 108 -3.19 16.09 8.86
CA GLU A 108 -2.78 16.67 10.15
C GLU A 108 -2.57 15.66 11.27
N HIS A 109 -2.27 14.41 10.92
CA HIS A 109 -1.89 13.36 11.87
C HIS A 109 -0.38 13.40 12.18
N ALA A 110 0.02 12.74 13.27
CA ALA A 110 1.44 12.57 13.58
C ALA A 110 2.15 11.81 12.44
N LEU A 111 3.39 12.21 12.12
CA LEU A 111 4.16 11.67 10.98
C LEU A 111 4.25 10.13 10.98
N LEU A 112 4.29 9.53 12.17
CA LEU A 112 4.28 8.09 12.38
C LEU A 112 3.23 7.77 13.44
N GLU A 113 2.02 7.47 13.02
CA GLU A 113 0.95 7.01 13.89
C GLU A 113 0.73 5.51 13.64
N LEU A 114 0.89 4.72 14.71
CA LEU A 114 0.58 3.29 14.64
C LEU A 114 -0.92 3.10 14.77
N SER A 115 -1.52 2.40 13.82
CA SER A 115 -2.93 2.05 13.90
C SER A 115 -3.21 1.22 15.15
N THR A 116 -4.09 1.72 16.02
CA THR A 116 -4.57 1.00 17.21
C THR A 116 -5.76 0.09 16.90
N LYS A 117 -6.29 0.15 15.68
CA LYS A 117 -7.41 -0.72 15.26
C LYS A 117 -6.92 -2.15 15.01
N ASN A 118 -7.53 -3.09 15.70
CA ASN A 118 -7.37 -4.50 15.40
C ASN A 118 -8.00 -4.82 14.04
N SER A 119 -7.20 -5.35 13.14
CA SER A 119 -7.67 -5.77 11.81
C SER A 119 -8.70 -6.87 11.96
N CYS A 120 -9.89 -6.69 11.40
CA CYS A 120 -11.00 -7.66 11.44
C CYS A 120 -10.61 -9.05 10.93
N LEU A 121 -9.55 -9.16 10.15
CA LEU A 121 -9.00 -10.42 9.62
C LEU A 121 -8.35 -11.33 10.68
N LEU A 122 -8.04 -10.81 11.87
CA LEU A 122 -7.49 -11.60 12.98
C LEU A 122 -8.56 -12.09 13.97
N TYR A 123 -9.81 -11.65 13.81
CA TYR A 123 -10.93 -12.08 14.63
C TYR A 123 -11.67 -13.25 13.97
N THR A 124 -11.09 -14.43 14.03
CA THR A 124 -11.75 -15.69 13.61
C THR A 124 -12.56 -16.35 14.73
N SER A 125 -12.57 -15.78 15.94
CA SER A 125 -13.30 -16.32 17.08
C SER A 125 -13.87 -15.19 17.93
N PRO A 126 -15.18 -15.17 18.23
CA PRO A 126 -15.76 -14.22 19.17
C PRO A 126 -15.12 -14.44 20.56
N SER A 127 -14.72 -13.34 21.16
CA SER A 127 -14.20 -13.34 22.53
C SER A 127 -15.29 -13.87 23.50
N PRO A 128 -14.93 -14.66 24.53
CA PRO A 128 -15.89 -15.07 25.57
C PRO A 128 -16.63 -13.93 26.25
N ARG A 129 -16.14 -12.68 26.12
CA ARG A 129 -16.81 -11.47 26.63
C ARG A 129 -17.99 -11.02 25.76
N ASP A 130 -17.98 -11.34 24.47
CA ASP A 130 -19.04 -10.94 23.53
C ASP A 130 -20.26 -11.84 23.62
N LEU A 131 -20.10 -13.04 24.21
CA LEU A 131 -21.17 -13.99 24.46
C LEU A 131 -21.98 -13.75 25.74
N ARG A 132 -21.63 -12.70 26.51
CA ARG A 132 -22.29 -12.37 27.80
C ARG A 132 -23.27 -11.18 27.74
N LYS A 133 -23.66 -10.76 26.54
CA LYS A 133 -24.71 -9.72 26.41
C LYS A 133 -26.00 -10.33 25.89
#